data_8e94bb0b7d04c0ef40c9778cb0ccb82c
#
_entry.id   8e94bb0b7d04c0ef40c9778cb0ccb82c
#
_cell.length_a   1.000
_cell.length_b   1.000
_cell.length_c   1.000
_cell.angle_alpha   90.00
_cell.angle_beta   90.00
_cell.angle_gamma   90.00
#
_symmetry.space_group_name_H-M   'P 1'
#
loop_
_entity.id
_entity.type
_entity.pdbx_description
1 polymer ?
#
loop_
_entity_poly.entity_id
_entity_poly.type
_entity_poly.pdbx_seq_one_letter_code
_entity_poly.pdbx_strand_id
1 'polypeptide(L)'
;NIIKGVISVAIRFLNSVTSTSSSFRVSCGELVVDDLWSVHHEVEMGVVRSGSITIETAIGVEQLNKGDIFFIAPNQKHRFDNNNNVYIEIMLLNLNDGANLTQQFIPNAIIKSIVGGNCTKFFSFKPGEDYYNNVSECFESAFRAEVDKPRGFYLLATGKFYELYYYLFASEKLEIYDIETQGKKDRALRRVTEYINENFCNLLTLDIIAEHTNLSRYYISHLFKELLNTTFINYLNELRLSRAALLLTTTDTPVIEIAGKSGFNNISNFNRAFKMYYGITPSKYRKSERSKAKV
;
A
#
# COMPACT_ATOMS: atom_id res chain seq x y z
N ASN A 1 10.16 -21.82 19.50
CA ASN A 1 9.87 -22.11 18.09
C ASN A 1 8.73 -21.24 17.63
N ILE A 2 9.11 -20.18 17.07
CA ILE A 2 8.47 -18.91 16.82
C ILE A 2 7.77 -19.03 15.49
N ILE A 3 6.49 -18.73 15.52
CA ILE A 3 5.66 -18.48 14.34
C ILE A 3 6.27 -17.27 13.62
N LYS A 4 7.12 -17.51 12.61
CA LYS A 4 7.47 -16.54 11.59
C LYS A 4 6.30 -16.49 10.59
N GLY A 5 5.21 -15.86 11.00
CA GLY A 5 4.10 -15.51 10.12
C GLY A 5 4.32 -14.10 9.62
N VAL A 6 4.40 -14.02 8.32
CA VAL A 6 4.34 -12.84 7.46
C VAL A 6 4.03 -11.54 8.22
N ILE A 7 5.08 -10.88 8.60
CA ILE A 7 5.06 -9.49 8.95
C ILE A 7 4.97 -8.79 7.60
N SER A 8 3.92 -7.99 7.37
CA SER A 8 4.08 -6.80 6.55
C SER A 8 5.31 -6.12 7.14
N VAL A 9 6.45 -6.31 6.52
CA VAL A 9 7.72 -5.81 7.05
C VAL A 9 7.59 -4.31 6.94
N ALA A 10 7.22 -3.69 8.06
CA ALA A 10 7.39 -2.27 8.20
C ALA A 10 8.87 -2.03 7.93
N ILE A 11 9.17 -1.36 6.82
CA ILE A 11 10.50 -0.87 6.53
C ILE A 11 10.99 -0.25 7.83
N ARG A 12 12.04 -0.80 8.41
CA ARG A 12 12.55 -0.31 9.68
C ARG A 12 13.46 0.86 9.42
N PHE A 13 13.09 1.99 9.93
CA PHE A 13 13.92 3.19 9.92
C PHE A 13 14.50 3.42 11.31
N LEU A 14 15.79 3.75 11.38
CA LEU A 14 16.39 4.39 12.55
C LEU A 14 16.02 5.87 12.53
N ASN A 15 15.59 6.39 13.69
CA ASN A 15 15.21 7.81 13.84
C ASN A 15 14.08 8.25 12.89
N SER A 16 13.08 7.41 12.68
CA SER A 16 12.02 7.66 11.69
C SER A 16 10.92 8.57 12.22
N VAL A 17 10.43 9.44 11.34
CA VAL A 17 9.10 10.05 11.45
C VAL A 17 8.16 9.18 10.61
N THR A 18 7.13 8.64 11.25
CA THR A 18 6.05 7.92 10.56
C THR A 18 4.74 8.63 10.84
N SER A 19 4.05 9.02 9.80
CA SER A 19 2.70 9.56 9.88
C SER A 19 1.75 8.67 9.08
N THR A 20 0.54 8.49 9.57
CA THR A 20 -0.44 7.62 8.97
C THR A 20 -1.79 8.32 8.94
N SER A 21 -2.34 8.52 7.76
CA SER A 21 -3.75 8.81 7.56
C SER A 21 -4.45 7.57 7.00
N SER A 22 -5.75 7.67 6.75
CA SER A 22 -6.52 6.53 6.23
C SER A 22 -6.07 6.04 4.85
N SER A 23 -5.61 6.96 4.00
CA SER A 23 -5.26 6.69 2.61
C SER A 23 -3.77 6.79 2.33
N PHE A 24 -3.03 7.44 3.23
CA PHE A 24 -1.60 7.68 3.09
C PHE A 24 -0.86 7.22 4.33
N ARG A 25 0.27 6.58 4.12
CA ARG A 25 1.26 6.32 5.15
C ARG A 25 2.60 6.82 4.65
N VAL A 26 3.21 7.75 5.36
CA VAL A 26 4.53 8.27 5.04
C VAL A 26 5.52 7.84 6.10
N SER A 27 6.71 7.53 5.68
CA SER A 27 7.84 7.16 6.54
C SER A 27 9.11 7.73 5.97
N CYS A 28 9.98 8.24 6.83
CA CYS A 28 11.31 8.69 6.43
C CYS A 28 12.34 8.35 7.49
N GLY A 29 13.57 8.19 7.11
CA GLY A 29 14.69 7.91 8.01
C GLY A 29 15.81 7.14 7.34
N GLU A 30 16.79 6.76 8.16
CA GLU A 30 17.83 5.84 7.72
C GLU A 30 17.25 4.45 7.59
N LEU A 31 17.35 3.89 6.38
CA LEU A 31 16.84 2.55 6.09
C LEU A 31 17.67 1.50 6.81
N VAL A 32 17.03 0.71 7.65
CA VAL A 32 17.61 -0.52 8.19
C VAL A 32 17.19 -1.66 7.30
N VAL A 33 18.15 -2.18 6.54
CA VAL A 33 17.92 -3.34 5.69
C VAL A 33 17.86 -4.58 6.57
N ASP A 34 16.74 -5.29 6.49
CA ASP A 34 16.67 -6.69 6.78
C ASP A 34 16.46 -7.39 5.42
N ASP A 35 17.20 -8.43 5.10
CA ASP A 35 17.13 -9.18 3.83
C ASP A 35 15.74 -9.79 3.54
N LEU A 36 14.67 -9.12 3.96
CA LEU A 36 13.31 -9.62 3.87
C LEU A 36 12.61 -9.06 2.63
N TRP A 37 11.99 -9.94 1.89
CA TRP A 37 11.09 -9.59 0.81
C TRP A 37 9.79 -9.02 1.35
N SER A 38 9.38 -7.88 0.82
CA SER A 38 8.13 -7.20 1.12
C SER A 38 7.13 -7.41 -0.02
N VAL A 39 5.86 -7.53 0.36
CA VAL A 39 4.69 -7.47 -0.54
C VAL A 39 3.56 -6.81 0.21
N HIS A 40 2.94 -5.82 -0.39
CA HIS A 40 1.78 -5.13 0.18
C HIS A 40 0.83 -4.67 -0.93
N HIS A 41 -0.39 -4.32 -0.55
CA HIS A 41 -1.45 -3.94 -1.49
C HIS A 41 -1.47 -2.43 -1.81
N GLU A 42 -0.60 -1.68 -1.20
CA GLU A 42 -0.43 -0.24 -1.45
C GLU A 42 0.50 0.00 -2.63
N VAL A 43 0.31 1.11 -3.31
CA VAL A 43 1.34 1.71 -4.15
C VAL A 43 2.43 2.24 -3.24
N GLU A 44 3.68 1.96 -3.56
CA GLU A 44 4.82 2.53 -2.85
C GLU A 44 5.58 3.48 -3.77
N MET A 45 5.82 4.68 -3.28
CA MET A 45 6.71 5.66 -3.91
C MET A 45 7.72 6.15 -2.90
N GLY A 46 8.92 6.41 -3.36
CA GLY A 46 9.95 6.95 -2.47
C GLY A 46 10.99 7.75 -3.21
N VAL A 47 11.77 8.52 -2.43
CA VAL A 47 12.90 9.31 -2.91
C VAL A 47 14.13 9.02 -2.07
N VAL A 48 15.27 8.84 -2.73
CA VAL A 48 16.57 8.68 -2.08
C VAL A 48 17.13 10.05 -1.73
N ARG A 49 17.20 10.39 -0.44
CA ARG A 49 17.69 11.70 0.04
C ARG A 49 19.21 11.74 0.22
N SER A 50 19.79 10.60 0.59
CA SER A 50 21.25 10.44 0.67
C SER A 50 21.66 8.99 0.50
N GLY A 51 22.89 8.77 0.04
CA GLY A 51 23.41 7.43 -0.24
C GLY A 51 22.89 6.84 -1.54
N SER A 52 22.93 5.52 -1.64
CA SER A 52 22.38 4.74 -2.75
C SER A 52 21.75 3.46 -2.22
N ILE A 53 20.73 2.98 -2.90
CA ILE A 53 19.98 1.78 -2.55
C ILE A 53 19.77 0.91 -3.78
N THR A 54 19.79 -0.39 -3.60
CA THR A 54 19.39 -1.34 -4.64
C THR A 54 17.96 -1.83 -4.34
N ILE A 55 17.09 -1.73 -5.32
CA ILE A 55 15.74 -2.32 -5.26
C ILE A 55 15.74 -3.56 -6.14
N GLU A 56 15.47 -4.71 -5.54
CA GLU A 56 15.28 -5.97 -6.24
C GLU A 56 13.79 -6.30 -6.30
N THR A 57 13.32 -6.63 -7.50
CA THR A 57 11.95 -7.04 -7.77
C THR A 57 11.94 -8.35 -8.56
N ALA A 58 10.78 -8.93 -8.78
CA ALA A 58 10.64 -10.12 -9.63
C ALA A 58 11.02 -9.88 -11.10
N ILE A 59 11.04 -8.61 -11.55
CA ILE A 59 11.32 -8.23 -12.94
C ILE A 59 12.75 -7.70 -13.15
N GLY A 60 13.51 -7.48 -12.08
CA GLY A 60 14.88 -6.99 -12.18
C GLY A 60 15.40 -6.33 -10.93
N VAL A 61 16.62 -5.85 -11.05
CA VAL A 61 17.36 -5.16 -9.99
C VAL A 61 17.76 -3.78 -10.50
N GLU A 62 17.49 -2.74 -9.73
CA GLU A 62 17.90 -1.37 -10.07
C GLU A 62 18.61 -0.71 -8.90
N GLN A 63 19.73 -0.04 -9.17
CA GLN A 63 20.41 0.81 -8.22
C GLN A 63 19.92 2.25 -8.36
N LEU A 64 19.45 2.80 -7.25
CA LEU A 64 18.98 4.17 -7.14
C LEU A 64 19.96 4.98 -6.32
N ASN A 65 20.20 6.22 -6.74
CA ASN A 65 21.11 7.15 -6.13
C ASN A 65 20.37 8.35 -5.55
N LYS A 66 21.08 9.20 -4.82
CA LYS A 66 20.53 10.45 -4.30
C LYS A 66 19.79 11.24 -5.38
N GLY A 67 18.56 11.58 -5.11
CA GLY A 67 17.62 12.31 -5.97
C GLY A 67 16.69 11.42 -6.77
N ASP A 68 17.01 10.14 -6.94
CA ASP A 68 16.13 9.22 -7.69
C ASP A 68 14.80 9.02 -6.94
N ILE A 69 13.72 9.00 -7.72
CA ILE A 69 12.36 8.72 -7.24
C ILE A 69 11.96 7.36 -7.80
N PHE A 70 11.38 6.50 -6.99
CA PHE A 70 10.90 5.19 -7.43
C PHE A 70 9.40 4.99 -7.20
N PHE A 71 8.83 4.11 -8.01
CA PHE A 71 7.46 3.64 -7.91
C PHE A 71 7.45 2.11 -7.91
N ILE A 72 6.70 1.53 -6.97
CA ILE A 72 6.45 0.10 -6.88
C ILE A 72 4.94 -0.11 -6.88
N ALA A 73 4.45 -0.90 -7.83
CA ALA A 73 3.02 -1.20 -7.94
C ALA A 73 2.52 -2.08 -6.78
N PRO A 74 1.21 -2.04 -6.48
CA PRO A 74 0.60 -2.95 -5.52
C PRO A 74 0.92 -4.42 -5.85
N ASN A 75 1.07 -5.21 -4.79
CA ASN A 75 1.33 -6.65 -4.87
C ASN A 75 2.64 -7.01 -5.59
N GLN A 76 3.51 -6.05 -5.86
CA GLN A 76 4.84 -6.31 -6.40
C GLN A 76 5.78 -6.76 -5.28
N LYS A 77 6.30 -7.98 -5.42
CA LYS A 77 7.33 -8.50 -4.51
C LYS A 77 8.63 -7.74 -4.74
N HIS A 78 9.17 -7.15 -3.67
CA HIS A 78 10.40 -6.35 -3.72
C HIS A 78 11.19 -6.48 -2.43
N ARG A 79 12.47 -6.12 -2.48
CA ARG A 79 13.31 -5.89 -1.31
C ARG A 79 14.26 -4.74 -1.57
N PHE A 80 14.64 -4.09 -0.49
CA PHE A 80 15.67 -3.08 -0.50
C PHE A 80 16.96 -3.70 -0.02
N ASP A 81 18.06 -3.44 -0.72
CA ASP A 81 19.41 -3.80 -0.30
C ASP A 81 20.27 -2.54 -0.28
N ASN A 82 20.95 -2.31 0.80
CA ASN A 82 21.95 -1.24 0.89
C ASN A 82 23.20 -1.74 1.61
N ASN A 83 24.35 -1.33 1.12
CA ASN A 83 25.64 -1.58 1.76
C ASN A 83 26.11 -0.39 2.62
N ASN A 84 25.32 0.68 2.72
CA ASN A 84 25.68 1.94 3.37
C ASN A 84 24.45 2.60 3.99
N ASN A 85 24.68 3.57 4.89
CA ASN A 85 23.61 4.39 5.47
C ASN A 85 22.88 5.18 4.37
N VAL A 86 21.65 4.81 4.13
CA VAL A 86 20.75 5.42 3.14
C VAL A 86 19.61 6.11 3.88
N TYR A 87 19.36 7.37 3.55
CA TYR A 87 18.18 8.08 3.99
C TYR A 87 17.17 8.14 2.84
N ILE A 88 15.98 7.59 3.06
CA ILE A 88 14.88 7.62 2.10
C ILE A 88 13.60 8.16 2.74
N GLU A 89 12.77 8.74 1.90
CA GLU A 89 11.39 9.09 2.23
C GLU A 89 10.46 8.21 1.39
N ILE A 90 9.49 7.57 2.04
CA ILE A 90 8.55 6.65 1.40
C ILE A 90 7.12 7.09 1.69
N MET A 91 6.29 6.99 0.69
CA MET A 91 4.85 7.18 0.74
C MET A 91 4.15 5.92 0.25
N LEU A 92 3.31 5.35 1.10
CA LEU A 92 2.45 4.21 0.78
C LEU A 92 1.02 4.70 0.59
N LEU A 93 0.41 4.31 -0.51
CA LEU A 93 -0.87 4.82 -0.98
C LEU A 93 -1.87 3.68 -1.11
N ASN A 94 -2.89 3.68 -0.26
CA ASN A 94 -3.96 2.70 -0.32
C ASN A 94 -5.06 3.16 -1.30
N LEU A 95 -5.12 2.56 -2.46
CA LEU A 95 -6.13 2.87 -3.49
C LEU A 95 -7.47 2.15 -3.25
N ASN A 96 -7.52 1.17 -2.34
CA ASN A 96 -8.74 0.41 -2.05
C ASN A 96 -9.66 1.09 -1.04
N ASP A 97 -9.26 2.24 -0.52
CA ASP A 97 -10.03 2.92 0.50
C ASP A 97 -11.28 3.57 -0.12
N GLY A 98 -12.41 2.86 -0.03
CA GLY A 98 -13.69 3.24 -0.65
C GLY A 98 -14.32 4.55 -0.15
N ALA A 99 -13.66 5.27 0.76
CA ALA A 99 -14.00 6.64 1.15
C ALA A 99 -13.24 7.69 0.31
N ASN A 100 -12.39 7.24 -0.59
CA ASN A 100 -11.55 8.15 -1.36
C ASN A 100 -12.31 8.86 -2.47
N LEU A 101 -12.14 10.17 -2.51
CA LEU A 101 -12.48 11.00 -3.65
C LEU A 101 -11.88 10.44 -4.97
N THR A 102 -10.79 9.66 -4.88
CA THR A 102 -10.14 8.99 -6.02
C THR A 102 -11.10 8.13 -6.83
N GLN A 103 -12.00 7.39 -6.19
CA GLN A 103 -12.97 6.54 -6.90
C GLN A 103 -14.02 7.33 -7.69
N GLN A 104 -14.21 8.62 -7.39
CA GLN A 104 -15.19 9.46 -8.08
C GLN A 104 -14.62 10.12 -9.35
N PHE A 105 -13.32 10.36 -9.40
CA PHE A 105 -12.69 11.17 -10.47
C PHE A 105 -11.74 10.39 -11.36
N ILE A 106 -11.11 9.32 -10.86
CA ILE A 106 -10.32 8.41 -11.71
C ILE A 106 -11.25 7.29 -12.19
N PRO A 107 -11.27 6.97 -13.50
CA PRO A 107 -12.06 5.85 -13.99
C PRO A 107 -11.79 4.58 -13.19
N ASN A 108 -12.83 3.93 -12.69
CA ASN A 108 -12.72 2.70 -11.90
C ASN A 108 -11.87 1.61 -12.59
N ALA A 109 -11.86 1.59 -13.93
CA ALA A 109 -11.04 0.68 -14.70
C ALA A 109 -9.54 0.90 -14.46
N ILE A 110 -9.08 2.15 -14.37
CA ILE A 110 -7.68 2.51 -14.10
C ILE A 110 -7.30 2.09 -12.69
N ILE A 111 -8.11 2.46 -11.68
CA ILE A 111 -7.87 2.07 -10.29
C ILE A 111 -7.82 0.54 -10.16
N LYS A 112 -8.79 -0.17 -10.73
CA LYS A 112 -8.83 -1.63 -10.71
C LYS A 112 -7.61 -2.25 -11.40
N SER A 113 -7.12 -1.66 -12.47
CA SER A 113 -5.91 -2.13 -13.15
C SER A 113 -4.67 -1.96 -12.28
N ILE A 114 -4.49 -0.80 -11.64
CA ILE A 114 -3.36 -0.56 -10.75
C ILE A 114 -3.41 -1.48 -9.53
N VAL A 115 -4.55 -1.52 -8.83
CA VAL A 115 -4.77 -2.37 -7.64
C VAL A 115 -4.62 -3.85 -7.97
N GLY A 116 -5.11 -4.26 -9.14
CA GLY A 116 -4.97 -5.64 -9.64
C GLY A 116 -3.57 -5.95 -10.17
N GLY A 117 -2.67 -4.97 -10.18
CA GLY A 117 -1.31 -5.14 -10.68
C GLY A 117 -1.22 -5.25 -12.21
N ASN A 118 -2.21 -4.70 -12.96
CA ASN A 118 -2.21 -4.63 -14.42
C ASN A 118 -1.57 -3.35 -14.93
N CYS A 119 -0.46 -2.97 -14.34
CA CYS A 119 0.30 -1.78 -14.71
C CYS A 119 1.80 -2.07 -14.63
N THR A 120 2.60 -1.12 -15.06
CA THR A 120 4.05 -1.16 -14.87
C THR A 120 4.36 -1.44 -13.40
N LYS A 121 5.14 -2.50 -13.14
CA LYS A 121 5.37 -3.03 -11.79
C LYS A 121 6.33 -2.19 -10.98
N PHE A 122 7.35 -1.68 -11.64
CA PHE A 122 8.42 -0.90 -11.04
C PHE A 122 9.04 0.02 -12.09
N PHE A 123 9.34 1.25 -11.71
CA PHE A 123 10.11 2.19 -12.50
C PHE A 123 10.67 3.30 -11.60
N SER A 124 11.63 4.06 -12.13
CA SER A 124 12.22 5.20 -11.45
C SER A 124 12.26 6.44 -12.33
N PHE A 125 12.43 7.61 -11.71
CA PHE A 125 12.75 8.88 -12.35
C PHE A 125 14.12 9.32 -11.86
N LYS A 126 14.98 9.72 -12.79
CA LYS A 126 16.29 10.29 -12.50
C LYS A 126 16.24 11.81 -12.61
N PRO A 127 17.02 12.55 -11.82
CA PRO A 127 17.18 13.99 -12.00
C PRO A 127 17.55 14.36 -13.44
N GLY A 128 16.78 15.28 -14.03
CA GLY A 128 16.96 15.71 -15.41
C GLY A 128 16.16 14.97 -16.47
N GLU A 129 15.45 13.90 -16.12
CA GLU A 129 14.49 13.26 -17.02
C GLU A 129 13.22 14.11 -17.17
N ASP A 130 12.50 13.88 -18.27
CA ASP A 130 11.18 14.49 -18.49
C ASP A 130 10.25 14.14 -17.33
N TYR A 131 9.44 15.13 -16.92
CA TYR A 131 8.51 15.04 -15.78
C TYR A 131 9.14 14.83 -14.39
N TYR A 132 10.46 14.66 -14.26
CA TYR A 132 11.10 14.48 -12.95
C TYR A 132 10.74 15.59 -11.96
N ASN A 133 10.85 16.85 -12.37
CA ASN A 133 10.57 18.01 -11.49
C ASN A 133 9.10 18.03 -11.05
N ASN A 134 8.18 17.71 -11.95
CA ASN A 134 6.75 17.66 -11.67
C ASN A 134 6.41 16.55 -10.67
N VAL A 135 6.94 15.35 -10.90
CA VAL A 135 6.78 14.19 -10.00
C VAL A 135 7.38 14.48 -8.64
N SER A 136 8.60 15.07 -8.61
CA SER A 136 9.28 15.44 -7.36
C SER A 136 8.49 16.47 -6.56
N GLU A 137 7.98 17.52 -7.20
CA GLU A 137 7.16 18.54 -6.52
C GLU A 137 5.86 17.97 -5.95
N CYS A 138 5.17 17.13 -6.71
CA CYS A 138 3.95 16.48 -6.24
C CYS A 138 4.21 15.56 -5.05
N PHE A 139 5.25 14.72 -5.15
CA PHE A 139 5.68 13.84 -4.05
C PHE A 139 6.01 14.65 -2.79
N GLU A 140 6.86 15.67 -2.92
CA GLU A 140 7.29 16.52 -1.82
C GLU A 140 6.11 17.21 -1.12
N SER A 141 5.21 17.83 -1.90
CA SER A 141 4.02 18.49 -1.36
C SER A 141 3.08 17.54 -0.64
N ALA A 142 2.81 16.36 -1.21
CA ALA A 142 1.94 15.36 -0.60
C ALA A 142 2.59 14.78 0.69
N PHE A 143 3.89 14.50 0.62
CA PHE A 143 4.66 13.99 1.75
C PHE A 143 4.68 14.98 2.92
N ARG A 144 5.00 16.26 2.66
CA ARG A 144 5.01 17.30 3.69
C ARG A 144 3.63 17.57 4.25
N ALA A 145 2.59 17.59 3.42
CA ALA A 145 1.22 17.73 3.90
C ALA A 145 0.86 16.65 4.93
N GLU A 146 1.29 15.40 4.70
CA GLU A 146 1.02 14.30 5.63
C GLU A 146 1.91 14.34 6.88
N VAL A 147 3.14 14.82 6.79
CA VAL A 147 4.05 14.97 7.96
C VAL A 147 3.61 16.14 8.85
N ASP A 148 3.40 17.32 8.26
CA ASP A 148 3.18 18.57 8.99
C ASP A 148 1.70 18.76 9.37
N LYS A 149 0.79 18.08 8.69
CA LYS A 149 -0.68 18.10 8.90
C LYS A 149 -1.29 19.50 9.04
N PRO A 150 -1.00 20.44 8.13
CA PRO A 150 -1.66 21.75 8.17
C PRO A 150 -3.17 21.60 8.00
N ARG A 151 -3.94 22.63 8.40
CA ARG A 151 -5.39 22.60 8.24
C ARG A 151 -5.77 22.30 6.78
N GLY A 152 -6.55 21.24 6.55
CA GLY A 152 -6.92 20.77 5.21
C GLY A 152 -5.85 19.95 4.49
N PHE A 153 -4.82 19.47 5.20
CA PHE A 153 -3.71 18.68 4.65
C PHE A 153 -4.17 17.54 3.73
N TYR A 154 -5.26 16.86 4.11
CA TYR A 154 -5.79 15.74 3.31
C TYR A 154 -6.29 16.18 1.93
N LEU A 155 -6.83 17.41 1.79
CA LEU A 155 -7.24 17.97 0.48
C LEU A 155 -5.99 18.27 -0.37
N LEU A 156 -4.95 18.84 0.25
CA LEU A 156 -3.70 19.13 -0.43
C LEU A 156 -3.02 17.83 -0.87
N ALA A 157 -2.86 16.87 0.04
CA ALA A 157 -2.26 15.58 -0.27
C ALA A 157 -3.02 14.85 -1.38
N THR A 158 -4.37 14.82 -1.30
CA THR A 158 -5.22 14.20 -2.33
C THR A 158 -5.07 14.91 -3.68
N GLY A 159 -5.10 16.24 -3.72
CA GLY A 159 -4.93 17.02 -4.96
C GLY A 159 -3.57 16.76 -5.62
N LYS A 160 -2.50 16.78 -4.83
CA LYS A 160 -1.14 16.47 -5.32
C LYS A 160 -0.99 15.03 -5.77
N PHE A 161 -1.73 14.11 -5.18
CA PHE A 161 -1.78 12.73 -5.61
C PHE A 161 -2.41 12.55 -7.00
N TYR A 162 -3.52 13.25 -7.30
CA TYR A 162 -4.10 13.24 -8.65
C TYR A 162 -3.14 13.83 -9.70
N GLU A 163 -2.51 14.93 -9.36
CA GLU A 163 -1.52 15.58 -10.21
C GLU A 163 -0.31 14.64 -10.45
N LEU A 164 0.16 13.96 -9.40
CA LEU A 164 1.21 12.95 -9.48
C LEU A 164 0.83 11.83 -10.47
N TYR A 165 -0.36 11.26 -10.34
CA TYR A 165 -0.84 10.23 -11.27
C TYR A 165 -0.88 10.71 -12.71
N TYR A 166 -1.32 11.96 -12.94
CA TYR A 166 -1.28 12.54 -14.27
C TYR A 166 0.14 12.50 -14.84
N TYR A 167 1.15 12.91 -14.07
CA TYR A 167 2.53 12.90 -14.56
C TYR A 167 3.10 11.49 -14.74
N LEU A 168 2.73 10.54 -13.89
CA LEU A 168 3.14 9.15 -14.06
C LEU A 168 2.62 8.56 -15.37
N PHE A 169 1.38 8.87 -15.75
CA PHE A 169 0.81 8.48 -17.05
C PHE A 169 1.41 9.28 -18.20
N ALA A 170 1.54 10.60 -18.07
CA ALA A 170 2.08 11.48 -19.11
C ALA A 170 3.54 11.16 -19.47
N SER A 171 4.31 10.62 -18.51
CA SER A 171 5.68 10.17 -18.72
C SER A 171 5.80 8.83 -19.46
N GLU A 172 4.67 8.17 -19.73
CA GLU A 172 4.61 6.83 -20.32
C GLU A 172 5.31 5.73 -19.47
N LYS A 173 5.80 6.06 -18.26
CA LYS A 173 6.42 5.09 -17.35
C LYS A 173 5.37 4.22 -16.65
N LEU A 174 4.19 4.79 -16.34
CA LEU A 174 3.06 4.06 -15.81
C LEU A 174 2.10 3.66 -16.94
N GLU A 175 2.26 2.48 -17.45
CA GLU A 175 1.37 1.88 -18.46
C GLU A 175 0.34 0.98 -17.78
N ILE A 176 -0.89 0.99 -18.31
CA ILE A 176 -1.92 0.02 -17.98
C ILE A 176 -1.92 -1.07 -19.05
N TYR A 177 -1.71 -2.30 -18.64
CA TYR A 177 -1.69 -3.42 -19.57
C TYR A 177 -3.08 -3.97 -19.82
N ASP A 178 -3.33 -4.32 -21.09
CA ASP A 178 -4.56 -5.03 -21.44
C ASP A 178 -4.54 -6.45 -20.84
N ILE A 179 -5.71 -6.87 -20.41
CA ILE A 179 -5.94 -8.14 -19.71
C ILE A 179 -5.52 -9.35 -20.57
N GLU A 180 -5.60 -9.21 -21.88
CA GLU A 180 -5.31 -10.31 -22.82
C GLU A 180 -3.83 -10.70 -22.89
N THR A 181 -2.92 -9.76 -22.57
CA THR A 181 -1.47 -9.98 -22.65
C THR A 181 -0.87 -10.66 -21.43
N GLN A 182 -1.63 -10.80 -20.33
CA GLN A 182 -1.13 -11.36 -19.08
C GLN A 182 -1.10 -12.89 -19.05
N GLY A 183 -0.16 -13.43 -18.28
CA GLY A 183 -0.07 -14.88 -18.00
C GLY A 183 -1.33 -15.43 -17.33
N LYS A 184 -1.61 -16.72 -17.50
CA LYS A 184 -2.79 -17.37 -16.89
C LYS A 184 -2.85 -17.20 -15.37
N LYS A 185 -1.71 -17.22 -14.68
CA LYS A 185 -1.62 -17.05 -13.20
C LYS A 185 -1.97 -15.63 -12.77
N ASP A 186 -1.47 -14.62 -13.48
CA ASP A 186 -1.75 -13.21 -13.16
C ASP A 186 -3.22 -12.89 -13.35
N ARG A 187 -3.83 -13.36 -14.45
CA ARG A 187 -5.27 -13.23 -14.71
C ARG A 187 -6.11 -13.92 -13.62
N ALA A 188 -5.67 -15.09 -13.16
CA ALA A 188 -6.34 -15.82 -12.09
C ALA A 188 -6.22 -15.08 -10.77
N LEU A 189 -5.02 -14.63 -10.38
CA LEU A 189 -4.80 -13.85 -9.17
C LEU A 189 -5.64 -12.57 -9.18
N ARG A 190 -5.65 -11.85 -10.30
CA ARG A 190 -6.43 -10.63 -10.45
C ARG A 190 -7.91 -10.85 -10.18
N ARG A 191 -8.56 -11.85 -10.83
CA ARG A 191 -9.98 -12.16 -10.58
C ARG A 191 -10.25 -12.45 -9.11
N VAL A 192 -9.32 -13.14 -8.44
CA VAL A 192 -9.39 -13.44 -7.01
C VAL A 192 -9.28 -12.18 -6.18
N THR A 193 -8.28 -11.32 -6.42
CA THR A 193 -8.07 -10.09 -5.66
C THR A 193 -9.15 -9.04 -5.91
N GLU A 194 -9.65 -8.90 -7.14
CA GLU A 194 -10.81 -8.04 -7.45
C GLU A 194 -12.03 -8.45 -6.63
N TYR A 195 -12.37 -9.74 -6.62
CA TYR A 195 -13.50 -10.24 -5.85
C TYR A 195 -13.33 -10.01 -4.34
N ILE A 196 -12.12 -10.23 -3.81
CA ILE A 196 -11.80 -9.95 -2.41
C ILE A 196 -11.97 -8.46 -2.11
N ASN A 197 -11.42 -7.58 -2.94
CA ASN A 197 -11.47 -6.12 -2.76
C ASN A 197 -12.91 -5.57 -2.78
N GLU A 198 -13.79 -6.18 -3.56
CA GLU A 198 -15.21 -5.80 -3.60
C GLU A 198 -16.00 -6.36 -2.40
N ASN A 199 -15.53 -7.43 -1.77
CA ASN A 199 -16.30 -8.21 -0.78
C ASN A 199 -15.63 -8.35 0.60
N PHE A 200 -14.49 -7.74 0.87
CA PHE A 200 -13.70 -8.00 2.09
C PHE A 200 -14.43 -7.67 3.40
N CYS A 201 -15.43 -6.78 3.37
CA CYS A 201 -16.25 -6.49 4.54
C CYS A 201 -17.29 -7.57 4.85
N ASN A 202 -17.57 -8.46 3.91
CA ASN A 202 -18.54 -9.55 4.04
C ASN A 202 -17.87 -10.82 4.60
N LEU A 203 -18.71 -11.83 4.90
CA LEU A 203 -18.18 -13.17 5.17
C LEU A 203 -17.49 -13.69 3.90
N LEU A 204 -16.17 -13.87 3.97
CA LEU A 204 -15.37 -14.30 2.84
C LEU A 204 -14.48 -15.47 3.24
N THR A 205 -14.60 -16.57 2.51
CA THR A 205 -13.81 -17.79 2.68
C THR A 205 -13.17 -18.20 1.36
N LEU A 206 -12.18 -19.06 1.41
CA LEU A 206 -11.60 -19.65 0.19
C LEU A 206 -12.62 -20.41 -0.65
N ASP A 207 -13.65 -21.01 -0.02
CA ASP A 207 -14.72 -21.71 -0.73
C ASP A 207 -15.58 -20.76 -1.56
N ILE A 208 -15.98 -19.63 -0.97
CA ILE A 208 -16.77 -18.60 -1.66
C ILE A 208 -15.97 -18.05 -2.86
N ILE A 209 -14.67 -17.78 -2.68
CA ILE A 209 -13.83 -17.26 -3.76
C ILE A 209 -13.64 -18.34 -4.85
N ALA A 210 -13.42 -19.58 -4.46
CA ALA A 210 -13.24 -20.71 -5.37
C ALA A 210 -14.47 -20.90 -6.26
N GLU A 211 -15.67 -20.85 -5.68
CA GLU A 211 -16.94 -20.93 -6.39
C GLU A 211 -17.09 -19.77 -7.38
N HIS A 212 -16.87 -18.52 -6.93
CA HIS A 212 -17.02 -17.34 -7.78
C HIS A 212 -16.02 -17.29 -8.94
N THR A 213 -14.77 -17.69 -8.68
CA THR A 213 -13.70 -17.60 -9.68
C THR A 213 -13.53 -18.85 -10.55
N ASN A 214 -14.26 -19.93 -10.26
CA ASN A 214 -14.09 -21.25 -10.85
C ASN A 214 -12.65 -21.80 -10.72
N LEU A 215 -12.01 -21.53 -9.57
CA LEU A 215 -10.67 -22.00 -9.24
C LEU A 215 -10.70 -22.90 -8.02
N SER A 216 -9.77 -23.84 -7.90
CA SER A 216 -9.67 -24.63 -6.67
C SER A 216 -9.08 -23.81 -5.52
N ARG A 217 -9.49 -24.09 -4.26
CA ARG A 217 -8.90 -23.50 -3.04
C ARG A 217 -7.39 -23.65 -2.99
N TYR A 218 -6.90 -24.82 -3.40
CA TYR A 218 -5.46 -25.10 -3.46
C TYR A 218 -4.76 -24.14 -4.42
N TYR A 219 -5.32 -23.97 -5.62
CA TYR A 219 -4.74 -23.07 -6.63
C TYR A 219 -4.76 -21.61 -6.18
N ILE A 220 -5.86 -21.15 -5.57
CA ILE A 220 -5.93 -19.80 -4.98
C ILE A 220 -4.85 -19.62 -3.90
N SER A 221 -4.75 -20.56 -2.95
CA SER A 221 -3.72 -20.49 -1.90
C SER A 221 -2.30 -20.48 -2.47
N HIS A 222 -2.08 -21.23 -3.56
CA HIS A 222 -0.80 -21.27 -4.27
C HIS A 222 -0.48 -19.94 -4.96
N LEU A 223 -1.47 -19.30 -5.61
CA LEU A 223 -1.32 -17.98 -6.21
C LEU A 223 -0.91 -16.93 -5.18
N PHE A 224 -1.57 -16.90 -4.00
CA PHE A 224 -1.21 -15.97 -2.92
C PHE A 224 0.23 -16.21 -2.44
N LYS A 225 0.62 -17.47 -2.25
CA LYS A 225 1.96 -17.80 -1.78
C LYS A 225 3.04 -17.52 -2.83
N GLU A 226 2.79 -17.86 -4.07
CA GLU A 226 3.77 -17.75 -5.16
C GLU A 226 3.93 -16.30 -5.64
N LEU A 227 2.82 -15.60 -5.88
CA LEU A 227 2.84 -14.28 -6.50
C LEU A 227 2.85 -13.13 -5.48
N LEU A 228 2.20 -13.32 -4.33
CA LEU A 228 2.10 -12.28 -3.30
C LEU A 228 2.93 -12.58 -2.04
N ASN A 229 3.58 -13.75 -1.97
CA ASN A 229 4.33 -14.22 -0.80
C ASN A 229 3.56 -14.10 0.54
N THR A 230 2.25 -14.16 0.50
CA THR A 230 1.36 -14.03 1.66
C THR A 230 0.30 -15.14 1.65
N THR A 231 -0.62 -15.11 2.59
CA THR A 231 -1.79 -15.99 2.60
C THR A 231 -3.06 -15.18 2.32
N PHE A 232 -4.09 -15.84 1.80
CA PHE A 232 -5.42 -15.21 1.64
C PHE A 232 -5.91 -14.54 2.94
N ILE A 233 -5.73 -15.19 4.09
CA ILE A 233 -6.19 -14.65 5.39
C ILE A 233 -5.43 -13.38 5.76
N ASN A 234 -4.12 -13.34 5.54
CA ASN A 234 -3.32 -12.16 5.83
C ASN A 234 -3.73 -11.00 4.90
N TYR A 235 -3.85 -11.26 3.61
CA TYR A 235 -4.30 -10.27 2.63
C TYR A 235 -5.69 -9.69 2.99
N LEU A 236 -6.65 -10.57 3.32
CA LEU A 236 -7.99 -10.17 3.75
C LEU A 236 -7.95 -9.34 5.04
N ASN A 237 -7.12 -9.73 6.01
CA ASN A 237 -6.98 -9.00 7.27
C ASN A 237 -6.37 -7.61 7.04
N GLU A 238 -5.41 -7.46 6.16
CA GLU A 238 -4.83 -6.15 5.80
C GLU A 238 -5.90 -5.19 5.27
N LEU A 239 -6.71 -5.63 4.31
CA LEU A 239 -7.81 -4.82 3.77
C LEU A 239 -8.80 -4.39 4.87
N ARG A 240 -9.18 -5.34 5.74
CA ARG A 240 -10.09 -5.08 6.85
C ARG A 240 -9.51 -4.13 7.88
N LEU A 241 -8.23 -4.27 8.20
CA LEU A 241 -7.56 -3.40 9.17
C LEU A 241 -7.36 -1.99 8.63
N SER A 242 -7.04 -1.84 7.35
CA SER A 242 -6.98 -0.53 6.69
C SER A 242 -8.34 0.18 6.74
N ARG A 243 -9.42 -0.55 6.43
CA ARG A 243 -10.80 -0.01 6.55
C ARG A 243 -11.13 0.39 7.99
N ALA A 244 -10.74 -0.43 8.97
CA ALA A 244 -10.94 -0.12 10.38
C ALA A 244 -10.17 1.14 10.82
N ALA A 245 -8.92 1.28 10.41
CA ALA A 245 -8.09 2.45 10.69
C ALA A 245 -8.74 3.74 10.17
N LEU A 246 -9.26 3.71 8.93
CA LEU A 246 -10.04 4.80 8.37
C LEU A 246 -11.24 5.17 9.25
N LEU A 247 -12.10 4.19 9.56
CA LEU A 247 -13.29 4.44 10.37
C LEU A 247 -12.96 4.94 11.78
N LEU A 248 -11.85 4.50 12.36
CA LEU A 248 -11.37 4.98 13.66
C LEU A 248 -10.99 6.46 13.64
N THR A 249 -10.44 6.96 12.55
CA THR A 249 -9.98 8.34 12.41
C THR A 249 -11.09 9.30 11.97
N THR A 250 -11.98 8.82 11.10
CA THR A 250 -13.00 9.66 10.44
C THR A 250 -14.37 9.65 11.10
N THR A 251 -14.66 8.69 12.01
CA THR A 251 -15.98 8.57 12.63
C THR A 251 -15.90 8.41 14.16
N ASP A 252 -17.00 8.73 14.85
CA ASP A 252 -17.18 8.47 16.29
C ASP A 252 -17.76 7.07 16.57
N THR A 253 -17.95 6.26 15.55
CA THR A 253 -18.51 4.91 15.66
C THR A 253 -17.75 4.09 16.73
N PRO A 254 -18.44 3.37 17.61
CA PRO A 254 -17.81 2.50 18.61
C PRO A 254 -16.85 1.48 17.98
N VAL A 255 -15.76 1.16 18.67
CA VAL A 255 -14.73 0.22 18.15
C VAL A 255 -15.32 -1.14 17.78
N ILE A 256 -16.31 -1.61 18.56
CA ILE A 256 -16.98 -2.88 18.29
C ILE A 256 -17.77 -2.87 16.96
N GLU A 257 -18.43 -1.77 16.67
CA GLU A 257 -19.14 -1.61 15.40
C GLU A 257 -18.19 -1.45 14.22
N ILE A 258 -17.07 -0.75 14.44
CA ILE A 258 -16.00 -0.63 13.41
C ILE A 258 -15.46 -2.00 13.06
N ALA A 259 -15.19 -2.85 14.04
CA ALA A 259 -14.76 -4.22 13.79
C ALA A 259 -15.74 -4.95 12.85
N GLY A 260 -17.04 -4.88 13.14
CA GLY A 260 -18.08 -5.46 12.30
C GLY A 260 -18.15 -4.86 10.89
N LYS A 261 -18.19 -3.53 10.79
CA LYS A 261 -18.21 -2.80 9.51
C LYS A 261 -16.95 -3.01 8.64
N SER A 262 -15.88 -3.47 9.27
CA SER A 262 -14.64 -3.83 8.58
C SER A 262 -14.53 -5.33 8.28
N GLY A 263 -15.57 -6.11 8.55
CA GLY A 263 -15.64 -7.54 8.22
C GLY A 263 -15.12 -8.49 9.29
N PHE A 264 -14.82 -8.01 10.53
CA PHE A 264 -14.44 -8.91 11.62
C PHE A 264 -15.66 -9.40 12.40
N ASN A 265 -15.86 -10.70 12.46
CA ASN A 265 -16.94 -11.32 13.20
C ASN A 265 -16.67 -11.43 14.70
N ASN A 266 -15.45 -11.14 15.14
CA ASN A 266 -15.04 -11.28 16.54
C ASN A 266 -14.13 -10.13 16.94
N ILE A 267 -14.55 -9.40 17.97
CA ILE A 267 -13.82 -8.21 18.49
C ILE A 267 -12.45 -8.58 19.06
N SER A 268 -12.28 -9.75 19.68
CA SER A 268 -10.99 -10.18 20.23
C SER A 268 -9.98 -10.45 19.11
N ASN A 269 -10.43 -11.10 18.03
CA ASN A 269 -9.60 -11.32 16.83
C ASN A 269 -9.23 -10.00 16.16
N PHE A 270 -10.18 -9.08 16.04
CA PHE A 270 -9.94 -7.72 15.55
C PHE A 270 -8.87 -7.00 16.37
N ASN A 271 -9.05 -6.91 17.69
CA ASN A 271 -8.13 -6.20 18.56
C ASN A 271 -6.70 -6.78 18.50
N ARG A 272 -6.60 -8.11 18.46
CA ARG A 272 -5.30 -8.80 18.31
C ARG A 272 -4.65 -8.51 16.97
N ALA A 273 -5.40 -8.64 15.87
CA ALA A 273 -4.89 -8.38 14.52
C ALA A 273 -4.50 -6.91 14.36
N PHE A 274 -5.33 -5.98 14.85
CA PHE A 274 -5.07 -4.55 14.78
C PHE A 274 -3.80 -4.17 15.56
N LYS A 275 -3.67 -4.68 16.82
CA LYS A 275 -2.47 -4.43 17.63
C LYS A 275 -1.21 -5.03 17.00
N MET A 276 -1.32 -6.20 16.37
CA MET A 276 -0.20 -6.85 15.70
C MET A 276 0.24 -6.03 14.47
N TYR A 277 -0.71 -5.47 13.71
CA TYR A 277 -0.44 -4.73 12.48
C TYR A 277 0.02 -3.27 12.74
N TYR A 278 -0.68 -2.54 13.63
CA TYR A 278 -0.40 -1.13 13.93
C TYR A 278 0.45 -0.90 15.19
N GLY A 279 0.84 -1.94 15.93
CA GLY A 279 1.63 -1.85 17.16
C GLY A 279 0.83 -1.40 18.39
N ILE A 280 -0.33 -0.78 18.22
CA ILE A 280 -1.18 -0.24 19.29
C ILE A 280 -2.63 -0.69 19.14
N THR A 281 -3.40 -0.58 20.24
CA THR A 281 -4.83 -0.97 20.20
C THR A 281 -5.67 0.02 19.40
N PRO A 282 -6.83 -0.40 18.81
CA PRO A 282 -7.72 0.49 18.05
C PRO A 282 -8.10 1.77 18.80
N SER A 283 -8.40 1.68 20.10
CA SER A 283 -8.76 2.85 20.91
C SER A 283 -7.59 3.82 21.11
N LYS A 284 -6.37 3.30 21.29
CA LYS A 284 -5.16 4.14 21.35
C LYS A 284 -4.87 4.78 20.00
N TYR A 285 -5.01 4.02 18.91
CA TYR A 285 -4.86 4.52 17.55
C TYR A 285 -5.79 5.70 17.28
N ARG A 286 -7.10 5.54 17.56
CA ARG A 286 -8.09 6.64 17.45
C ARG A 286 -7.66 7.88 18.23
N LYS A 287 -7.25 7.71 19.49
CA LYS A 287 -6.87 8.83 20.35
C LYS A 287 -5.62 9.54 19.83
N SER A 288 -4.60 8.80 19.40
CA SER A 288 -3.35 9.39 18.89
C SER A 288 -3.59 10.17 17.60
N GLU A 289 -4.32 9.61 16.64
CA GLU A 289 -4.55 10.26 15.36
C GLU A 289 -5.45 11.50 15.48
N ARG A 290 -6.47 11.46 16.34
CA ARG A 290 -7.33 12.61 16.57
C ARG A 290 -6.68 13.72 17.38
N SER A 291 -5.74 13.42 18.25
CA SER A 291 -4.97 14.46 18.94
C SER A 291 -4.04 15.20 18.00
N LYS A 292 -3.47 14.51 17.01
CA LYS A 292 -2.68 15.13 15.94
C LYS A 292 -3.52 16.02 15.01
N ALA A 293 -4.79 15.68 14.77
CA ALA A 293 -5.68 16.45 13.90
C ALA A 293 -6.29 17.71 14.57
N LYS A 294 -6.11 17.91 15.88
CA LYS A 294 -6.64 19.05 16.64
C LYS A 294 -5.60 20.15 16.89
N VAL A 295 -4.35 19.95 16.52
CA VAL A 295 -3.25 20.92 16.54
C VAL A 295 -3.12 21.52 15.15
#